data_6fc78c7b75ef0b0a0963bf91c39e6768
#
_entry.id   6fc78c7b75ef0b0a0963bf91c39e6768
#
_cell.length_a   1.000
_cell.length_b   1.000
_cell.length_c   1.000
_cell.angle_alpha   90.00
_cell.angle_beta   90.00
_cell.angle_gamma   90.00
#
_symmetry.space_group_name_H-M   'P 1'
#
loop_
_entity.id
_entity.type
_entity.pdbx_description
1 polymer ?
#
loop_
_entity_poly.entity_id
_entity_poly.type
_entity_poly.pdbx_seq_one_letter_code
_entity_poly.pdbx_strand_id
1 'polypeptide(L)'
;MLNYIWAFMILVGIAYGAFCGNMAEISGGVIDSAKEAVELCITMLGIVGFWTGLMEVAKESGLVGGLTRLLAPVLRFLFPRIPKEHKAFQYISVNFIANILGLGWAATPAGLKAMEELAALKREGEKNKNGQLQDKICNYKNSHGIKQKRDEQKDTHLDIASNEMCIFLIMNISSLQLIPVNIIAYRSQYGSRNPAVIIVPAILATLISTLTAVIFCKIMDMGKKE
;
A
#
# COMPACT_ATOMS: atom_id res chain seq x y z
N MET A 1 4.17 7.18 18.08
CA MET A 1 3.11 8.17 18.33
C MET A 1 1.75 7.52 18.53
N LEU A 2 1.28 6.64 17.65
CA LEU A 2 -0.05 6.00 17.75
C LEU A 2 -0.27 5.26 19.09
N ASN A 3 0.74 4.54 19.59
CA ASN A 3 0.64 3.80 20.86
C ASN A 3 0.40 4.72 22.07
N TYR A 4 0.96 5.93 22.08
CA TYR A 4 0.73 6.91 23.14
C TYR A 4 -0.70 7.46 23.11
N ILE A 5 -1.28 7.65 21.92
CA ILE A 5 -2.67 8.09 21.75
C ILE A 5 -3.62 7.01 22.31
N TRP A 6 -3.40 5.74 21.96
CA TRP A 6 -4.19 4.62 22.47
C TRP A 6 -4.07 4.49 24.00
N ALA A 7 -2.86 4.53 24.53
CA ALA A 7 -2.64 4.49 25.96
C ALA A 7 -3.34 5.64 26.68
N PHE A 8 -3.24 6.86 26.13
CA PHE A 8 -3.91 8.03 26.68
C PHE A 8 -5.43 7.87 26.68
N MET A 9 -6.04 7.41 25.58
CA MET A 9 -7.49 7.19 25.50
C MET A 9 -7.97 6.17 26.53
N ILE A 10 -7.24 5.06 26.70
CA ILE A 10 -7.56 4.03 27.70
C ILE A 10 -7.48 4.60 29.10
N LEU A 11 -6.40 5.32 29.44
CA LEU A 11 -6.22 5.91 30.76
C LEU A 11 -7.31 6.96 31.07
N VAL A 12 -7.67 7.80 30.11
CA VAL A 12 -8.76 8.79 30.27
C VAL A 12 -10.10 8.07 30.47
N GLY A 13 -10.38 7.00 29.70
CA GLY A 13 -11.60 6.21 29.88
C GLY A 13 -11.72 5.56 31.26
N ILE A 14 -10.64 4.98 31.75
CA ILE A 14 -10.59 4.37 33.10
C ILE A 14 -10.76 5.43 34.18
N ALA A 15 -10.03 6.55 34.07
CA ALA A 15 -10.12 7.65 35.04
C ALA A 15 -11.56 8.24 35.09
N TYR A 16 -12.16 8.50 33.92
CA TYR A 16 -13.53 9.00 33.84
C TYR A 16 -14.53 8.05 34.49
N GLY A 17 -14.45 6.76 34.19
CA GLY A 17 -15.34 5.78 34.79
C GLY A 17 -15.13 5.59 36.31
N ALA A 18 -13.91 5.76 36.79
CA ALA A 18 -13.62 5.76 38.23
C ALA A 18 -14.28 6.98 38.91
N PHE A 19 -14.21 8.17 38.33
CA PHE A 19 -14.88 9.36 38.83
C PHE A 19 -16.40 9.28 38.78
N CYS A 20 -16.94 8.62 37.77
CA CYS A 20 -18.40 8.42 37.63
C CYS A 20 -18.94 7.26 38.48
N GLY A 21 -18.11 6.50 39.16
CA GLY A 21 -18.51 5.34 39.99
C GLY A 21 -18.86 4.08 39.18
N ASN A 22 -18.58 4.04 37.87
CA ASN A 22 -18.98 2.95 36.94
C ASN A 22 -17.87 1.89 36.76
N MET A 23 -17.09 1.60 37.81
CA MET A 23 -15.99 0.63 37.71
C MET A 23 -16.44 -0.80 37.36
N ALA A 24 -17.63 -1.20 37.81
CA ALA A 24 -18.20 -2.51 37.47
C ALA A 24 -18.50 -2.63 35.95
N GLU A 25 -19.04 -1.58 35.35
CA GLU A 25 -19.31 -1.53 33.91
C GLU A 25 -18.01 -1.52 33.09
N ILE A 26 -16.98 -0.81 33.55
CA ILE A 26 -15.66 -0.84 32.90
C ILE A 26 -15.06 -2.24 32.96
N SER A 27 -15.07 -2.88 34.12
CA SER A 27 -14.54 -4.24 34.30
C SER A 27 -15.31 -5.26 33.44
N GLY A 28 -16.63 -5.16 33.40
CA GLY A 28 -17.48 -5.97 32.52
C GLY A 28 -17.16 -5.73 31.05
N GLY A 29 -17.09 -4.46 30.63
CA GLY A 29 -16.77 -4.06 29.25
C GLY A 29 -15.40 -4.54 28.78
N VAL A 30 -14.38 -4.57 29.64
CA VAL A 30 -13.06 -5.13 29.29
C VAL A 30 -13.16 -6.64 29.01
N ILE A 31 -13.89 -7.39 29.84
CA ILE A 31 -14.07 -8.84 29.65
C ILE A 31 -14.88 -9.13 28.39
N ASP A 32 -15.94 -8.38 28.14
CA ASP A 32 -16.80 -8.57 26.98
C ASP A 32 -16.06 -8.18 25.71
N SER A 33 -15.30 -7.08 25.71
CA SER A 33 -14.42 -6.70 24.60
C SER A 33 -13.35 -7.74 24.30
N ALA A 34 -12.79 -8.39 25.35
CA ALA A 34 -11.84 -9.47 25.16
C ALA A 34 -12.45 -10.69 24.49
N LYS A 35 -13.68 -11.09 24.89
CA LYS A 35 -14.41 -12.18 24.23
C LYS A 35 -14.72 -11.83 22.76
N GLU A 36 -15.25 -10.65 22.51
CA GLU A 36 -15.55 -10.16 21.16
C GLU A 36 -14.28 -10.16 20.28
N ALA A 37 -13.14 -9.74 20.82
CA ALA A 37 -11.86 -9.78 20.10
C ALA A 37 -11.45 -11.21 19.72
N VAL A 38 -11.63 -12.19 20.60
CA VAL A 38 -11.32 -13.60 20.33
C VAL A 38 -12.27 -14.16 19.25
N GLU A 39 -13.56 -13.91 19.36
CA GLU A 39 -14.56 -14.34 18.37
C GLU A 39 -14.26 -13.73 17.00
N LEU A 40 -13.90 -12.44 16.97
CA LEU A 40 -13.49 -11.75 15.76
C LEU A 40 -12.23 -12.37 15.15
N CYS A 41 -11.21 -12.68 15.95
CA CYS A 41 -10.00 -13.33 15.49
C CYS A 41 -10.28 -14.68 14.83
N ILE A 42 -11.12 -15.53 15.45
CA ILE A 42 -11.48 -16.84 14.93
C ILE A 42 -12.24 -16.69 13.60
N THR A 43 -13.22 -15.81 13.56
CA THR A 43 -14.01 -15.52 12.36
C THR A 43 -13.13 -15.02 11.22
N MET A 44 -12.23 -14.08 11.51
CA MET A 44 -11.30 -13.54 10.51
C MET A 44 -10.31 -14.58 10.03
N LEU A 45 -9.83 -15.46 10.92
CA LEU A 45 -8.93 -16.55 10.54
C LEU A 45 -9.61 -17.50 9.53
N GLY A 46 -10.88 -17.83 9.75
CA GLY A 46 -11.68 -18.63 8.81
C GLY A 46 -11.87 -17.94 7.46
N ILE A 47 -12.25 -16.66 7.47
CA ILE A 47 -12.48 -15.87 6.25
C ILE A 47 -11.17 -15.69 5.47
N VAL A 48 -10.09 -15.29 6.16
CA VAL A 48 -8.76 -15.11 5.55
C VAL A 48 -8.25 -16.43 4.98
N GLY A 49 -8.38 -17.54 5.73
CA GLY A 49 -7.99 -18.88 5.26
C GLY A 49 -8.74 -19.30 4.00
N PHE A 50 -10.07 -19.14 3.99
CA PHE A 50 -10.91 -19.42 2.82
C PHE A 50 -10.47 -18.60 1.58
N TRP A 51 -10.33 -17.29 1.73
CA TRP A 51 -9.94 -16.41 0.63
C TRP A 51 -8.51 -16.65 0.17
N THR A 52 -7.59 -16.98 1.08
CA THR A 52 -6.21 -17.35 0.72
C THR A 52 -6.19 -18.62 -0.12
N GLY A 53 -6.95 -19.63 0.28
CA GLY A 53 -7.10 -20.86 -0.51
C GLY A 53 -7.73 -20.60 -1.88
N LEU A 54 -8.80 -19.80 -1.94
CA LEU A 54 -9.43 -19.43 -3.21
C LEU A 54 -8.48 -18.67 -4.14
N MET A 55 -7.63 -17.80 -3.57
CA MET A 55 -6.63 -17.05 -4.35
C MET A 55 -5.53 -17.96 -4.90
N GLU A 56 -5.14 -19.00 -4.16
CA GLU A 56 -4.15 -19.98 -4.67
C GLU A 56 -4.73 -20.75 -5.85
N VAL A 57 -5.96 -21.21 -5.77
CA VAL A 57 -6.68 -21.80 -6.92
C VAL A 57 -6.75 -20.83 -8.10
N ALA A 58 -7.04 -19.54 -7.85
CA ALA A 58 -7.09 -18.53 -8.89
C ALA A 58 -5.71 -18.28 -9.57
N LYS A 59 -4.61 -18.39 -8.81
CA LYS A 59 -3.26 -18.33 -9.39
C LYS A 59 -2.95 -19.54 -10.26
N GLU A 60 -3.20 -20.74 -9.76
CA GLU A 60 -2.95 -21.98 -10.48
C GLU A 60 -3.80 -22.10 -11.75
N SER A 61 -5.03 -21.63 -11.73
CA SER A 61 -5.93 -21.58 -12.90
C SER A 61 -5.49 -20.59 -13.98
N GLY A 62 -4.47 -19.74 -13.71
CA GLY A 62 -4.01 -18.70 -14.63
C GLY A 62 -4.87 -17.43 -14.66
N LEU A 63 -5.92 -17.36 -13.84
CA LEU A 63 -6.83 -16.20 -13.76
C LEU A 63 -6.07 -14.94 -13.36
N VAL A 64 -5.13 -15.05 -12.43
CA VAL A 64 -4.26 -13.94 -12.01
C VAL A 64 -3.41 -13.44 -13.18
N GLY A 65 -2.88 -14.37 -14.01
CA GLY A 65 -2.14 -14.01 -15.21
C GLY A 65 -2.98 -13.29 -16.26
N GLY A 66 -4.22 -13.73 -16.47
CA GLY A 66 -5.20 -13.04 -17.32
C GLY A 66 -5.53 -11.63 -16.82
N LEU A 67 -5.77 -11.49 -15.53
CA LEU A 67 -6.06 -10.21 -14.89
C LEU A 67 -4.85 -9.25 -14.94
N THR A 68 -3.64 -9.78 -14.79
CA THR A 68 -2.39 -9.01 -14.97
C THR A 68 -2.29 -8.44 -16.38
N ARG A 69 -2.63 -9.21 -17.40
CA ARG A 69 -2.63 -8.74 -18.80
C ARG A 69 -3.67 -7.65 -19.04
N LEU A 70 -4.85 -7.79 -18.44
CA LEU A 70 -5.92 -6.80 -18.53
C LEU A 70 -5.53 -5.49 -17.82
N LEU A 71 -4.85 -5.56 -16.68
CA LEU A 71 -4.39 -4.40 -15.93
C LEU A 71 -3.11 -3.78 -16.49
N ALA A 72 -2.34 -4.51 -17.29
CA ALA A 72 -1.08 -4.04 -17.85
C ALA A 72 -1.17 -2.67 -18.56
N PRO A 73 -2.18 -2.35 -19.37
CA PRO A 73 -2.30 -1.02 -20.00
C PRO A 73 -2.50 0.09 -18.98
N VAL A 74 -3.29 -0.15 -17.91
CA VAL A 74 -3.53 0.81 -16.82
C VAL A 74 -2.26 1.04 -16.02
N LEU A 75 -1.56 -0.03 -15.69
CA LEU A 75 -0.29 0.05 -14.94
C LEU A 75 0.80 0.77 -15.74
N ARG A 76 0.86 0.55 -17.05
CA ARG A 76 1.78 1.30 -17.94
C ARG A 76 1.46 2.78 -18.02
N PHE A 77 0.18 3.10 -18.02
CA PHE A 77 -0.27 4.50 -18.00
C PHE A 77 0.13 5.18 -16.68
N LEU A 78 0.05 4.47 -15.56
CA LEU A 78 0.41 4.98 -14.23
C LEU A 78 1.93 5.02 -14.01
N PHE A 79 2.66 3.99 -14.47
CA PHE A 79 4.08 3.78 -14.24
C PHE A 79 4.88 3.71 -15.55
N PRO A 80 4.93 4.78 -16.36
CA PRO A 80 5.57 4.74 -17.67
C PRO A 80 7.10 4.58 -17.61
N ARG A 81 7.72 4.92 -16.47
CA ARG A 81 9.18 4.87 -16.29
C ARG A 81 9.70 3.53 -15.80
N ILE A 82 8.81 2.59 -15.38
CA ILE A 82 9.22 1.27 -14.90
C ILE A 82 9.31 0.30 -16.08
N PRO A 83 10.46 -0.37 -16.30
CA PRO A 83 10.58 -1.39 -17.33
C PRO A 83 9.63 -2.57 -17.06
N LYS A 84 9.02 -3.11 -18.12
CA LYS A 84 8.02 -4.20 -18.03
C LYS A 84 8.56 -5.48 -17.39
N GLU A 85 9.84 -5.75 -17.59
CA GLU A 85 10.54 -6.95 -17.11
C GLU A 85 11.07 -6.78 -15.69
N HIS A 86 11.00 -5.55 -15.14
CA HIS A 86 11.49 -5.28 -13.80
C HIS A 86 10.58 -5.90 -12.74
N LYS A 87 11.17 -6.47 -11.69
CA LYS A 87 10.43 -7.11 -10.57
C LYS A 87 9.43 -6.18 -9.90
N ALA A 88 9.74 -4.87 -9.82
CA ALA A 88 8.81 -3.87 -9.28
C ALA A 88 7.46 -3.89 -10.00
N PHE A 89 7.45 -3.99 -11.35
CA PHE A 89 6.21 -4.04 -12.14
C PHE A 89 5.38 -5.28 -11.81
N GLN A 90 6.03 -6.42 -11.59
CA GLN A 90 5.36 -7.66 -11.21
C GLN A 90 4.71 -7.55 -9.83
N TYR A 91 5.46 -7.07 -8.82
CA TYR A 91 4.93 -6.91 -7.46
C TYR A 91 3.82 -5.86 -7.38
N ILE A 92 3.93 -4.75 -8.11
CA ILE A 92 2.85 -3.76 -8.26
C ILE A 92 1.61 -4.42 -8.84
N SER A 93 1.75 -5.21 -9.91
CA SER A 93 0.62 -5.90 -10.55
C SER A 93 -0.08 -6.85 -9.58
N VAL A 94 0.67 -7.67 -8.85
CA VAL A 94 0.12 -8.59 -7.85
C VAL A 94 -0.60 -7.83 -6.72
N ASN A 95 -0.01 -6.74 -6.24
CA ASN A 95 -0.62 -5.91 -5.21
C ASN A 95 -1.95 -5.31 -5.67
N PHE A 96 -2.01 -4.76 -6.88
CA PHE A 96 -3.24 -4.20 -7.46
C PHE A 96 -4.32 -5.26 -7.63
N ILE A 97 -3.97 -6.45 -8.15
CA ILE A 97 -4.91 -7.56 -8.32
C ILE A 97 -5.47 -7.99 -6.97
N ALA A 98 -4.62 -8.15 -5.97
CA ALA A 98 -5.05 -8.52 -4.62
C ALA A 98 -6.00 -7.47 -4.03
N ASN A 99 -5.72 -6.18 -4.20
CA ASN A 99 -6.60 -5.10 -3.76
C ASN A 99 -7.95 -5.11 -4.50
N ILE A 100 -7.96 -5.27 -5.83
CA ILE A 100 -9.18 -5.34 -6.64
C ILE A 100 -10.07 -6.51 -6.20
N LEU A 101 -9.46 -7.65 -5.88
CA LEU A 101 -10.17 -8.83 -5.37
C LEU A 101 -10.56 -8.70 -3.89
N GLY A 102 -10.24 -7.59 -3.24
CA GLY A 102 -10.57 -7.36 -1.83
C GLY A 102 -9.69 -8.10 -0.82
N LEU A 103 -8.54 -8.62 -1.28
CA LEU A 103 -7.59 -9.40 -0.50
C LEU A 103 -6.50 -8.53 0.12
N GLY A 104 -6.86 -7.52 0.90
CA GLY A 104 -5.93 -6.56 1.50
C GLY A 104 -4.74 -7.22 2.22
N TRP A 105 -4.97 -8.35 2.86
CA TRP A 105 -3.92 -9.14 3.56
C TRP A 105 -2.87 -9.70 2.60
N ALA A 106 -3.28 -10.18 1.42
CA ALA A 106 -2.36 -10.68 0.39
C ALA A 106 -1.69 -9.53 -0.37
N ALA A 107 -2.31 -8.37 -0.42
CA ALA A 107 -1.76 -7.17 -1.04
C ALA A 107 -0.56 -6.62 -0.27
N THR A 108 -0.57 -6.67 1.07
CA THR A 108 0.46 -6.06 1.92
C THR A 108 1.87 -6.60 1.65
N PRO A 109 2.14 -7.93 1.64
CA PRO A 109 3.48 -8.44 1.34
C PRO A 109 3.96 -8.08 -0.06
N ALA A 110 3.06 -8.11 -1.06
CA ALA A 110 3.37 -7.70 -2.43
C ALA A 110 3.69 -6.20 -2.50
N GLY A 111 2.94 -5.36 -1.76
CA GLY A 111 3.17 -3.93 -1.66
C GLY A 111 4.52 -3.57 -1.04
N LEU A 112 4.91 -4.25 0.04
CA LEU A 112 6.22 -4.05 0.66
C LEU A 112 7.35 -4.39 -0.32
N LYS A 113 7.27 -5.54 -1.00
CA LYS A 113 8.25 -5.92 -2.02
C LYS A 113 8.28 -4.96 -3.21
N ALA A 114 7.12 -4.45 -3.64
CA ALA A 114 7.06 -3.43 -4.67
C ALA A 114 7.82 -2.16 -4.27
N MET A 115 7.65 -1.71 -3.01
CA MET A 115 8.37 -0.54 -2.49
C MET A 115 9.87 -0.78 -2.38
N GLU A 116 10.32 -1.97 -1.96
CA GLU A 116 11.74 -2.33 -1.92
C GLU A 116 12.36 -2.28 -3.32
N GLU A 117 11.70 -2.87 -4.32
CA GLU A 117 12.18 -2.89 -5.70
C GLU A 117 12.14 -1.49 -6.35
N LEU A 118 11.16 -0.65 -6.01
CA LEU A 118 11.13 0.76 -6.45
C LEU A 118 12.27 1.57 -5.82
N ALA A 119 12.60 1.31 -4.56
CA ALA A 119 13.73 1.95 -3.90
C ALA A 119 15.07 1.49 -4.51
N ALA A 120 15.20 0.21 -4.86
CA ALA A 120 16.36 -0.32 -5.57
C ALA A 120 16.52 0.34 -6.95
N LEU A 121 15.44 0.42 -7.73
CA LEU A 121 15.42 1.07 -9.05
C LEU A 121 15.84 2.54 -8.98
N LYS A 122 15.37 3.27 -7.96
CA LYS A 122 15.81 4.65 -7.72
C LYS A 122 17.30 4.73 -7.46
N ARG A 123 17.85 3.89 -6.57
CA ARG A 123 19.28 3.87 -6.24
C ARG A 123 20.15 3.55 -7.46
N GLU A 124 19.72 2.63 -8.31
CA GLU A 124 20.42 2.31 -9.55
C GLU A 124 20.41 3.49 -10.53
N GLY A 125 19.26 4.16 -10.67
CA GLY A 125 19.13 5.35 -11.50
C GLY A 125 20.02 6.51 -11.04
N GLU A 126 20.14 6.73 -9.74
CA GLU A 126 21.01 7.76 -9.15
C GLU A 126 22.49 7.41 -9.32
N LYS A 127 22.90 6.15 -9.11
CA LYS A 127 24.26 5.69 -9.35
C LYS A 127 24.67 5.89 -10.81
N ASN A 128 23.78 5.59 -11.74
CA ASN A 128 24.06 5.73 -13.17
C ASN A 128 24.18 7.20 -13.58
N LYS A 129 23.33 8.09 -13.04
CA LYS A 129 23.44 9.54 -13.25
C LYS A 129 24.75 10.11 -12.67
N ASN A 130 25.08 9.71 -11.44
CA ASN A 130 26.32 10.16 -10.79
C ASN A 130 27.56 9.65 -11.52
N GLY A 131 27.57 8.39 -12.01
CA GLY A 131 28.65 7.85 -12.85
C GLY A 131 28.83 8.65 -14.14
N GLN A 132 27.75 8.92 -14.86
CA GLN A 132 27.82 9.71 -16.10
C GLN A 132 28.25 11.16 -15.87
N LEU A 133 27.84 11.77 -14.74
CA LEU A 133 28.30 13.11 -14.35
C LEU A 133 29.79 13.10 -14.02
N GLN A 134 30.24 12.08 -13.30
CA GLN A 134 31.68 11.92 -12.94
C GLN A 134 32.54 11.74 -14.18
N ASP A 135 32.09 10.92 -15.14
CA ASP A 135 32.81 10.73 -16.42
C ASP A 135 32.89 12.02 -17.24
N LYS A 136 31.80 12.79 -17.32
CA LYS A 136 31.78 14.10 -17.97
C LYS A 136 32.73 15.10 -17.29
N ILE A 137 32.74 15.13 -15.94
CA ILE A 137 33.60 15.98 -15.15
C ILE A 137 35.08 15.54 -15.31
N CYS A 138 35.37 14.25 -15.31
CA CYS A 138 36.71 13.72 -15.56
C CYS A 138 37.22 14.09 -16.96
N ASN A 139 36.39 13.91 -17.99
CA ASN A 139 36.73 14.28 -19.35
C ASN A 139 36.98 15.80 -19.51
N TYR A 140 36.12 16.63 -18.89
CA TYR A 140 36.31 18.08 -18.87
C TYR A 140 37.61 18.51 -18.15
N LYS A 141 37.89 17.92 -16.97
CA LYS A 141 39.10 18.22 -16.17
C LYS A 141 40.38 17.75 -16.86
N ASN A 142 40.36 16.57 -17.49
CA ASN A 142 41.49 16.06 -18.28
C ASN A 142 41.80 16.98 -19.46
N SER A 143 40.81 17.61 -20.09
CA SER A 143 41.00 18.59 -21.16
C SER A 143 41.57 19.91 -20.66
N HIS A 144 41.46 20.27 -19.38
CA HIS A 144 41.85 21.56 -18.82
C HIS A 144 42.90 21.47 -17.71
N GLY A 145 43.50 20.30 -17.44
CA GLY A 145 44.65 20.14 -16.54
C GLY A 145 44.40 20.41 -15.05
N ILE A 146 43.16 20.28 -14.57
CA ILE A 146 42.77 20.62 -13.19
C ILE A 146 42.91 19.40 -12.26
N LYS A 147 43.78 19.51 -11.24
CA LYS A 147 43.98 18.45 -10.23
C LYS A 147 42.74 18.23 -9.35
N GLN A 148 42.40 16.96 -9.14
CA GLN A 148 41.22 16.45 -8.47
C GLN A 148 41.33 16.57 -6.94
N LYS A 149 40.39 17.28 -6.28
CA LYS A 149 40.05 17.09 -4.88
C LYS A 149 38.83 16.18 -4.82
N ARG A 150 38.92 15.04 -4.17
CA ARG A 150 37.77 14.14 -3.93
C ARG A 150 36.88 14.81 -2.89
N ASP A 151 35.81 15.44 -3.31
CA ASP A 151 34.73 15.78 -2.42
C ASP A 151 33.85 14.54 -2.26
N GLU A 152 33.76 14.00 -1.04
CA GLU A 152 32.79 13.01 -0.64
C GLU A 152 31.40 13.66 -0.72
N GLN A 153 30.72 13.43 -1.82
CA GLN A 153 29.34 13.86 -2.01
C GLN A 153 28.44 12.96 -1.15
N LYS A 154 28.05 13.50 -0.01
CA LYS A 154 27.14 12.88 0.94
C LYS A 154 25.80 12.56 0.25
N ASP A 155 25.39 11.30 0.31
CA ASP A 155 24.13 10.76 -0.26
C ASP A 155 22.88 11.35 0.42
N THR A 156 22.64 12.64 0.26
CA THR A 156 21.51 13.36 0.86
C THR A 156 20.18 13.15 0.10
N HIS A 157 20.20 12.53 -1.07
CA HIS A 157 18.97 12.30 -1.88
C HIS A 157 18.30 10.93 -1.67
N LEU A 158 18.91 10.04 -0.87
CA LEU A 158 18.34 8.69 -0.60
C LEU A 158 17.07 8.72 0.22
N ASP A 159 16.84 9.78 1.00
CA ASP A 159 15.69 9.90 1.92
C ASP A 159 14.41 10.44 1.25
N ILE A 160 14.45 10.85 -0.02
CA ILE A 160 13.30 11.39 -0.73
C ILE A 160 12.64 10.28 -1.54
N ALA A 161 11.33 10.07 -1.39
CA ALA A 161 10.59 9.08 -2.18
C ALA A 161 10.60 9.44 -3.67
N SER A 162 10.73 8.43 -4.55
CA SER A 162 10.58 8.63 -5.99
C SER A 162 9.12 8.93 -6.36
N ASN A 163 8.90 9.50 -7.54
CA ASN A 163 7.55 9.77 -8.02
C ASN A 163 6.72 8.48 -8.15
N GLU A 164 7.35 7.40 -8.60
CA GLU A 164 6.74 6.07 -8.73
C GLU A 164 6.33 5.50 -7.36
N MET A 165 7.14 5.71 -6.32
CA MET A 165 6.80 5.32 -4.95
C MET A 165 5.59 6.11 -4.43
N CYS A 166 5.54 7.41 -4.69
CA CYS A 166 4.39 8.26 -4.31
C CYS A 166 3.11 7.84 -5.03
N ILE A 167 3.18 7.62 -6.36
CA ILE A 167 2.05 7.15 -7.17
C ILE A 167 1.55 5.80 -6.63
N PHE A 168 2.46 4.87 -6.35
CA PHE A 168 2.10 3.56 -5.82
C PHE A 168 1.38 3.65 -4.47
N LEU A 169 1.86 4.50 -3.54
CA LEU A 169 1.21 4.72 -2.24
C LEU A 169 -0.18 5.35 -2.40
N ILE A 170 -0.32 6.39 -3.22
CA ILE A 170 -1.62 7.05 -3.46
C ILE A 170 -2.63 6.05 -4.03
N MET A 171 -2.20 5.24 -4.99
CA MET A 171 -3.06 4.23 -5.60
C MET A 171 -3.44 3.12 -4.61
N ASN A 172 -2.54 2.70 -3.72
CA ASN A 172 -2.86 1.74 -2.65
C ASN A 172 -3.88 2.30 -1.65
N ILE A 173 -3.77 3.58 -1.29
CA ILE A 173 -4.71 4.24 -0.38
C ILE A 173 -6.10 4.35 -1.03
N SER A 174 -6.18 4.63 -2.32
CA SER A 174 -7.45 4.74 -3.05
C SER A 174 -8.17 3.40 -3.26
N SER A 175 -7.43 2.31 -3.26
CA SER A 175 -7.83 0.88 -3.31
C SER A 175 -9.16 0.58 -3.98
N LEU A 176 -9.17 0.40 -5.30
CA LEU A 176 -10.35 -0.15 -5.99
C LEU A 176 -10.62 -1.59 -5.51
N GLN A 177 -11.78 -1.83 -4.90
CA GLN A 177 -12.20 -3.14 -4.44
C GLN A 177 -13.50 -3.55 -5.13
N LEU A 178 -13.50 -4.73 -5.77
CA LEU A 178 -14.72 -5.33 -6.33
C LEU A 178 -15.53 -6.03 -5.24
N ILE A 179 -14.85 -6.66 -4.30
CA ILE A 179 -15.49 -7.38 -3.19
C ILE A 179 -14.89 -6.87 -1.88
N PRO A 180 -15.63 -6.05 -1.10
CA PRO A 180 -15.16 -5.56 0.19
C PRO A 180 -15.32 -6.65 1.27
N VAL A 181 -14.49 -7.70 1.19
CA VAL A 181 -14.60 -8.92 2.01
C VAL A 181 -14.65 -8.60 3.50
N ASN A 182 -13.78 -7.72 3.99
CA ASN A 182 -13.73 -7.35 5.40
C ASN A 182 -15.03 -6.70 5.88
N ILE A 183 -15.60 -5.79 5.08
CA ILE A 183 -16.85 -5.10 5.44
C ILE A 183 -18.01 -6.09 5.45
N ILE A 184 -18.06 -7.01 4.47
CA ILE A 184 -19.09 -8.06 4.42
C ILE A 184 -18.97 -8.96 5.66
N ALA A 185 -17.75 -9.34 6.04
CA ALA A 185 -17.48 -10.17 7.22
C ALA A 185 -17.97 -9.49 8.50
N TYR A 186 -17.60 -8.24 8.74
CA TYR A 186 -18.07 -7.47 9.89
C TYR A 186 -19.59 -7.33 9.91
N ARG A 187 -20.21 -6.98 8.78
CA ARG A 187 -21.68 -6.88 8.70
C ARG A 187 -22.37 -8.20 9.00
N SER A 188 -21.80 -9.33 8.58
CA SER A 188 -22.31 -10.67 8.89
C SER A 188 -22.20 -10.96 10.39
N GLN A 189 -21.06 -10.65 11.00
CA GLN A 189 -20.81 -10.88 12.43
C GLN A 189 -21.76 -10.07 13.32
N TYR A 190 -22.03 -8.82 12.96
CA TYR A 190 -22.95 -7.94 13.69
C TYR A 190 -24.43 -8.11 13.28
N GLY A 191 -24.81 -9.27 12.71
CA GLY A 191 -26.19 -9.68 12.50
C GLY A 191 -26.93 -8.94 11.38
N SER A 192 -26.21 -8.36 10.40
CA SER A 192 -26.87 -7.75 9.24
C SER A 192 -27.66 -8.78 8.45
N ARG A 193 -28.94 -8.50 8.15
CA ARG A 193 -29.82 -9.41 7.37
C ARG A 193 -29.26 -9.65 5.95
N ASN A 194 -28.60 -8.67 5.35
CA ASN A 194 -28.01 -8.75 4.01
C ASN A 194 -26.63 -8.10 4.01
N PRO A 195 -25.57 -8.83 4.42
CA PRO A 195 -24.21 -8.29 4.47
C PRO A 195 -23.68 -7.82 3.11
N ALA A 196 -24.09 -8.49 2.02
CA ALA A 196 -23.61 -8.24 0.66
C ALA A 196 -24.17 -6.97 -0.02
N VAL A 197 -25.23 -6.35 0.51
CA VAL A 197 -25.81 -5.11 -0.07
C VAL A 197 -24.77 -3.98 -0.18
N ILE A 198 -23.73 -3.99 0.65
CA ILE A 198 -22.67 -2.99 0.64
C ILE A 198 -21.79 -3.05 -0.63
N ILE A 199 -21.83 -4.12 -1.41
CA ILE A 199 -20.95 -4.34 -2.57
C ILE A 199 -21.10 -3.20 -3.59
N VAL A 200 -22.33 -2.90 -4.00
CA VAL A 200 -22.59 -1.88 -5.03
C VAL A 200 -22.12 -0.48 -4.60
N PRO A 201 -22.54 0.06 -3.44
CA PRO A 201 -22.04 1.35 -2.98
C PRO A 201 -20.54 1.36 -2.72
N ALA A 202 -19.95 0.26 -2.26
CA ALA A 202 -18.50 0.17 -2.07
C ALA A 202 -17.73 0.23 -3.39
N ILE A 203 -18.18 -0.47 -4.44
CA ILE A 203 -17.58 -0.38 -5.77
C ILE A 203 -17.64 1.06 -6.30
N LEU A 204 -18.79 1.72 -6.21
CA LEU A 204 -18.94 3.10 -6.67
C LEU A 204 -18.02 4.05 -5.91
N ALA A 205 -17.96 3.93 -4.58
CA ALA A 205 -17.11 4.78 -3.73
C ALA A 205 -15.63 4.58 -4.05
N THR A 206 -15.17 3.32 -4.16
CA THR A 206 -13.76 3.01 -4.46
C THR A 206 -13.39 3.36 -5.90
N LEU A 207 -14.32 3.25 -6.85
CA LEU A 207 -14.11 3.69 -8.24
C LEU A 207 -13.88 5.20 -8.31
N ILE A 208 -14.75 6.00 -7.67
CA ILE A 208 -14.60 7.46 -7.62
C ILE A 208 -13.28 7.84 -6.95
N SER A 209 -12.94 7.21 -5.81
CA SER A 209 -11.67 7.43 -5.11
C SER A 209 -10.48 7.13 -6.02
N THR A 210 -10.50 6.00 -6.72
CA THR A 210 -9.41 5.60 -7.62
C THR A 210 -9.29 6.52 -8.83
N LEU A 211 -10.40 6.94 -9.44
CA LEU A 211 -10.38 7.92 -10.53
C LEU A 211 -9.77 9.24 -10.07
N THR A 212 -10.15 9.74 -8.90
CA THR A 212 -9.57 10.95 -8.31
C THR A 212 -8.07 10.80 -8.07
N ALA A 213 -7.63 9.66 -7.53
CA ALA A 213 -6.23 9.36 -7.32
C ALA A 213 -5.43 9.32 -8.64
N VAL A 214 -5.97 8.71 -9.69
CA VAL A 214 -5.34 8.67 -11.02
C VAL A 214 -5.18 10.08 -11.60
N ILE A 215 -6.23 10.90 -11.54
CA ILE A 215 -6.20 12.29 -12.02
C ILE A 215 -5.14 13.09 -11.24
N PHE A 216 -5.14 12.98 -9.91
CA PHE A 216 -4.16 13.66 -9.05
C PHE A 216 -2.73 13.24 -9.39
N CYS A 217 -2.46 11.94 -9.52
CA CYS A 217 -1.15 11.42 -9.87
C CYS A 217 -0.68 11.95 -11.24
N LYS A 218 -1.59 12.05 -12.22
CA LYS A 218 -1.24 12.57 -13.55
C LYS A 218 -0.95 14.06 -13.54
N ILE A 219 -1.70 14.85 -12.80
CA ILE A 219 -1.42 16.30 -12.65
C ILE A 219 -0.05 16.50 -12.00
N MET A 220 0.26 15.75 -10.94
CA MET A 220 1.57 15.82 -10.27
C MET A 220 2.73 15.36 -11.16
N ASP A 221 2.52 14.35 -12.01
CA ASP A 221 3.56 13.86 -12.94
C ASP A 221 3.83 14.83 -14.07
N MET A 222 2.81 15.58 -14.55
CA MET A 222 2.97 16.60 -15.57
C MET A 222 3.75 17.83 -15.07
N GLY A 223 3.62 18.19 -13.80
CA GLY A 223 4.32 19.32 -13.19
C GLY A 223 5.84 19.11 -13.01
N LYS A 224 6.36 17.91 -13.24
CA LYS A 224 7.79 17.53 -13.08
C LYS A 224 8.52 17.28 -14.39
N LYS A 225 7.98 17.73 -15.52
CA LYS A 225 8.60 17.61 -16.86
C LYS A 225 9.57 18.74 -17.20
N GLU A 226 10.10 19.46 -16.18
CA GLU A 226 11.25 20.36 -16.36
C GLU A 226 12.53 19.74 -15.84
#